data_e13f83576cf0e10f6a75baad0734ccc8
#
_entry.id   e13f83576cf0e10f6a75baad0734ccc8
#
_cell.length_a   1.000
_cell.length_b   1.000
_cell.length_c   1.000
_cell.angle_alpha   90.00
_cell.angle_beta   90.00
_cell.angle_gamma   90.00
#
_symmetry.space_group_name_H-M   'P 1'
#
loop_
_entity.id
_entity.type
_entity.pdbx_description
1 polymer ?
#
loop_
_entity_poly.entity_id
_entity_poly.type
_entity_poly.pdbx_seq_one_letter_code
_entity_poly.pdbx_strand_id
1 'polypeptide(L)'
;MADPVVHFEIIGRDPEALRSFYRRVFGWAADTDSPVAAEVSDAGEYGFIAAPAGGGGIPGGIGGGPSHRPQVLFYVGVDDVAATLGRIRDAGGSAVLEPVARPDGQLVVARFTDPEGNLVGLAGPR
;
A
#
# COMPACT_ATOMS: atom_id res chain seq x y z
N MET A 1 -15.13 11.43 -12.77
CA MET A 1 -13.91 10.76 -13.23
C MET A 1 -13.55 9.62 -12.29
N ALA A 2 -13.01 8.55 -12.85
CA ALA A 2 -12.60 7.41 -12.06
C ALA A 2 -11.26 7.68 -11.37
N ASP A 3 -11.17 7.37 -10.10
CA ASP A 3 -9.92 7.46 -9.36
C ASP A 3 -8.99 6.29 -9.76
N PRO A 4 -7.71 6.56 -9.99
CA PRO A 4 -6.78 5.54 -10.51
C PRO A 4 -6.25 4.61 -9.41
N VAL A 5 -5.90 3.39 -9.80
CA VAL A 5 -5.03 2.54 -9.00
C VAL A 5 -3.60 3.05 -9.16
N VAL A 6 -2.95 3.38 -8.06
CA VAL A 6 -1.65 4.08 -8.10
C VAL A 6 -0.50 3.29 -7.50
N HIS A 7 -0.77 2.19 -6.80
CA HIS A 7 0.24 1.46 -6.06
C HIS A 7 -0.24 0.04 -5.78
N PHE A 8 0.63 -0.94 -5.91
CA PHE A 8 0.35 -2.28 -5.40
C PHE A 8 1.19 -2.54 -4.14
N GLU A 9 0.76 -3.46 -3.29
CA GLU A 9 1.48 -3.75 -2.06
C GLU A 9 1.42 -5.24 -1.74
N ILE A 10 2.57 -5.79 -1.38
CA ILE A 10 2.69 -7.17 -0.95
C ILE A 10 3.30 -7.16 0.45
N ILE A 11 2.60 -7.73 1.40
CA ILE A 11 3.03 -7.79 2.80
C ILE A 11 3.24 -9.24 3.20
N GLY A 12 4.30 -9.51 3.95
CA GLY A 12 4.57 -10.84 4.46
C GLY A 12 5.34 -10.81 5.78
N ARG A 13 5.46 -11.96 6.41
CA ARG A 13 6.14 -12.08 7.71
C ARG A 13 7.66 -12.02 7.60
N ASP A 14 8.21 -12.39 6.45
CA ASP A 14 9.64 -12.31 6.15
C ASP A 14 9.83 -11.43 4.91
N PRO A 15 9.81 -10.09 5.07
CA PRO A 15 9.87 -9.19 3.92
C PRO A 15 11.17 -9.28 3.14
N GLU A 16 12.29 -9.59 3.77
CA GLU A 16 13.55 -9.75 3.06
C GLU A 16 13.50 -10.93 2.08
N ALA A 17 13.01 -12.08 2.54
CA ALA A 17 12.84 -13.25 1.68
C ALA A 17 11.83 -12.98 0.56
N LEU A 18 10.78 -12.24 0.89
CA LEU A 18 9.73 -11.88 -0.06
C LEU A 18 10.29 -10.96 -1.17
N ARG A 19 11.05 -9.93 -0.80
CA ARG A 19 11.71 -9.04 -1.77
C ARG A 19 12.67 -9.82 -2.66
N SER A 20 13.43 -10.73 -2.09
CA SER A 20 14.38 -11.57 -2.85
C SER A 20 13.64 -12.44 -3.87
N PHE A 21 12.53 -13.04 -3.48
CA PHE A 21 11.72 -13.86 -4.39
C PHE A 21 11.27 -13.05 -5.62
N TYR A 22 10.67 -11.90 -5.40
CA TYR A 22 10.12 -11.09 -6.50
C TYR A 22 11.23 -10.48 -7.37
N ARG A 23 12.38 -10.17 -6.78
CA ARG A 23 13.54 -9.72 -7.55
C ARG A 23 14.06 -10.81 -8.48
N ARG A 24 14.14 -12.03 -7.98
CA ARG A 24 14.68 -13.17 -8.77
C ARG A 24 13.75 -13.57 -9.90
N VAL A 25 12.42 -13.47 -9.68
CA VAL A 25 11.44 -13.91 -10.67
C VAL A 25 11.12 -12.81 -11.68
N PHE A 26 10.91 -11.59 -11.22
CA PHE A 26 10.43 -10.49 -12.06
C PHE A 26 11.43 -9.33 -12.22
N GLY A 27 12.56 -9.38 -11.55
CA GLY A 27 13.55 -8.30 -11.64
C GLY A 27 13.15 -7.04 -10.88
N TRP A 28 12.24 -7.14 -9.92
CA TRP A 28 11.79 -6.00 -9.14
C TRP A 28 12.84 -5.60 -8.11
N ALA A 29 13.48 -4.44 -8.34
CA ALA A 29 14.44 -3.88 -7.40
C ALA A 29 13.70 -3.06 -6.35
N ALA A 30 13.87 -3.41 -5.08
CA ALA A 30 13.17 -2.77 -3.97
C ALA A 30 14.12 -1.84 -3.22
N ASP A 31 13.70 -0.59 -3.01
CA ASP A 31 14.44 0.44 -2.28
C ASP A 31 13.83 0.59 -0.89
N THR A 32 14.59 0.25 0.15
CA THR A 32 14.13 0.29 1.55
C THR A 32 14.52 1.57 2.28
N ASP A 33 14.98 2.59 1.58
CA ASP A 33 15.49 3.82 2.20
C ASP A 33 14.39 4.79 2.66
N SER A 34 13.15 4.60 2.22
CA SER A 34 12.04 5.51 2.56
C SER A 34 11.15 4.90 3.64
N PRO A 35 10.78 5.69 4.65
CA PRO A 35 9.93 5.17 5.73
C PRO A 35 8.47 5.06 5.32
N VAL A 36 7.77 4.13 5.97
CA VAL A 36 6.30 4.01 5.90
C VAL A 36 5.72 3.97 7.32
N ALA A 37 4.41 4.13 7.43
CA ALA A 37 3.73 4.02 8.72
C ALA A 37 3.92 2.62 9.32
N ALA A 38 4.07 2.54 10.63
CA ALA A 38 4.29 1.26 11.32
C ALA A 38 3.12 0.29 11.12
N GLU A 39 1.93 0.81 10.90
CA GLU A 39 0.74 -0.01 10.60
C GLU A 39 0.85 -0.73 9.27
N VAL A 40 1.66 -0.22 8.36
CA VAL A 40 1.86 -0.80 7.03
C VAL A 40 2.97 -1.84 7.05
N SER A 41 4.10 -1.53 7.68
CA SER A 41 5.28 -2.39 7.70
C SER A 41 6.20 -2.02 8.85
N ASP A 42 6.98 -2.98 9.30
CA ASP A 42 8.05 -2.73 10.26
C ASP A 42 9.09 -1.77 9.66
N ALA A 43 9.73 -1.00 10.53
CA ALA A 43 10.71 0.00 10.13
C ALA A 43 11.86 -0.62 9.33
N GLY A 44 12.21 0.01 8.21
CA GLY A 44 13.31 -0.43 7.35
C GLY A 44 13.02 -1.63 6.48
N GLU A 45 11.83 -2.21 6.56
CA GLU A 45 11.48 -3.45 5.86
C GLU A 45 10.68 -3.23 4.58
N TYR A 46 10.15 -2.04 4.36
CA TYR A 46 9.33 -1.76 3.17
C TYR A 46 10.21 -1.31 2.00
N GLY A 47 10.21 -2.11 0.94
CA GLY A 47 10.94 -1.79 -0.28
C GLY A 47 10.02 -1.23 -1.36
N PHE A 48 10.30 -0.01 -1.83
CA PHE A 48 9.56 0.62 -2.91
C PHE A 48 10.08 0.13 -4.27
N ILE A 49 9.16 -0.22 -5.15
CA ILE A 49 9.44 -0.70 -6.50
C ILE A 49 8.95 0.35 -7.47
N ALA A 50 9.86 0.91 -8.25
CA ALA A 50 9.52 1.94 -9.24
C ALA A 50 8.69 1.34 -10.37
N ALA A 51 7.79 2.15 -10.91
CA ALA A 51 7.08 1.78 -12.13
C ALA A 51 8.07 1.56 -13.27
N PRO A 52 7.81 0.63 -14.20
CA PRO A 52 8.70 0.39 -15.34
C PRO A 52 8.94 1.65 -16.16
N ALA A 53 10.19 1.87 -16.58
CA ALA A 53 10.52 2.95 -17.48
C ALA A 53 9.74 2.78 -18.79
N GLY A 54 9.18 3.88 -19.31
CA GLY A 54 8.41 3.87 -20.55
C GLY A 54 6.95 3.46 -20.39
N GLY A 55 6.48 3.28 -19.16
CA GLY A 55 5.11 2.88 -18.90
C GLY A 55 4.93 1.37 -18.86
N GLY A 56 3.70 0.90 -18.82
CA GLY A 56 3.37 -0.52 -18.81
C GLY A 56 3.23 -1.11 -17.42
N GLY A 57 3.08 -0.27 -16.38
CA GLY A 57 2.85 -0.76 -15.02
C GLY A 57 2.77 0.37 -14.02
N ILE A 58 2.50 0.01 -12.78
CA ILE A 58 2.41 0.95 -11.66
C ILE A 58 3.52 0.67 -10.66
N PRO A 59 3.88 1.66 -9.81
CA PRO A 59 4.82 1.41 -8.73
C PRO A 59 4.17 0.55 -7.65
N GLY A 60 5.00 -0.02 -6.79
CA GLY A 60 4.50 -0.81 -5.68
C GLY A 60 5.47 -0.88 -4.52
N GLY A 61 5.17 -1.77 -3.59
CA GLY A 61 6.02 -2.00 -2.44
C GLY A 61 5.86 -3.39 -1.87
N ILE A 62 6.93 -3.85 -1.24
CA ILE A 62 6.97 -5.12 -0.55
C ILE A 62 7.53 -4.87 0.85
N GLY A 63 6.78 -5.27 1.86
CA GLY A 63 7.20 -5.05 3.23
C GLY A 63 6.55 -6.03 4.20
N GLY A 64 6.48 -5.64 5.45
CA GLY A 64 5.85 -6.42 6.50
C GLY A 64 6.72 -6.59 7.73
N GLY A 65 6.77 -7.79 8.26
CA GLY A 65 7.47 -8.17 9.47
C GLY A 65 6.76 -9.31 10.17
N PRO A 66 7.35 -9.85 11.26
CA PRO A 66 6.81 -11.06 11.91
C PRO A 66 5.35 -10.94 12.38
N SER A 67 4.89 -9.75 12.76
CA SER A 67 3.52 -9.53 13.24
C SER A 67 2.53 -9.15 12.13
N HIS A 68 3.00 -9.04 10.91
CA HIS A 68 2.16 -8.68 9.77
C HIS A 68 1.72 -9.93 9.02
N ARG A 69 0.41 -10.11 8.86
CA ARG A 69 -0.09 -11.25 8.10
C ARG A 69 0.14 -11.06 6.61
N PRO A 70 0.39 -12.15 5.86
CA PRO A 70 0.53 -12.05 4.40
C PRO A 70 -0.74 -11.51 3.76
N GLN A 71 -0.57 -10.52 2.88
CA GLN A 71 -1.68 -9.94 2.13
C GLN A 71 -1.17 -9.19 0.90
N VAL A 72 -2.02 -9.11 -0.11
CA VAL A 72 -1.77 -8.36 -1.33
C VAL A 72 -2.93 -7.41 -1.53
N LEU A 73 -2.64 -6.16 -1.81
CA LEU A 73 -3.67 -5.16 -2.08
C LEU A 73 -3.15 -4.13 -3.06
N PHE A 74 -4.08 -3.38 -3.63
CA PHE A 74 -3.74 -2.17 -4.39
C PHE A 74 -4.29 -0.96 -3.66
N TYR A 75 -3.74 0.21 -3.99
CA TYR A 75 -4.17 1.49 -3.44
C TYR A 75 -4.80 2.33 -4.55
N VAL A 76 -5.93 2.94 -4.24
CA VAL A 76 -6.61 3.91 -5.12
C VAL A 76 -6.15 5.30 -4.70
N GLY A 77 -5.71 6.10 -5.67
CA GLY A 77 -5.29 7.48 -5.43
C GLY A 77 -6.50 8.41 -5.39
N VAL A 78 -6.65 9.15 -4.29
CA VAL A 78 -7.77 10.07 -4.08
C VAL A 78 -7.25 11.40 -3.54
N ASP A 79 -8.04 12.46 -3.72
CA ASP A 79 -7.65 13.79 -3.25
C ASP A 79 -7.83 13.97 -1.74
N ASP A 80 -8.80 13.26 -1.15
CA ASP A 80 -9.12 13.37 0.28
C ASP A 80 -9.43 11.99 0.83
N VAL A 81 -8.43 11.40 1.51
CA VAL A 81 -8.53 10.04 2.03
C VAL A 81 -9.64 9.91 3.08
N ALA A 82 -9.71 10.85 4.02
CA ALA A 82 -10.71 10.79 5.09
C ALA A 82 -12.13 10.91 4.54
N ALA A 83 -12.36 11.84 3.62
CA ALA A 83 -13.68 12.02 2.99
C ALA A 83 -14.07 10.79 2.18
N THR A 84 -13.12 10.21 1.44
CA THR A 84 -13.37 8.99 0.66
C THR A 84 -13.73 7.82 1.57
N LEU A 85 -13.03 7.67 2.69
CA LEU A 85 -13.34 6.61 3.65
C LEU A 85 -14.75 6.76 4.23
N GLY A 86 -15.20 8.00 4.44
CA GLY A 86 -16.60 8.28 4.84
C GLY A 86 -17.59 7.80 3.78
N ARG A 87 -17.32 8.07 2.51
CA ARG A 87 -18.17 7.59 1.41
C ARG A 87 -18.18 6.07 1.30
N ILE A 88 -17.04 5.43 1.59
CA ILE A 88 -16.94 3.97 1.59
C ILE A 88 -17.86 3.37 2.66
N ARG A 89 -17.86 3.94 3.87
CA ARG A 89 -18.77 3.49 4.94
C ARG A 89 -20.22 3.65 4.52
N ASP A 90 -20.57 4.77 3.93
CA ASP A 90 -21.94 5.04 3.46
C ASP A 90 -22.37 4.09 2.35
N ALA A 91 -21.42 3.59 1.57
CA ALA A 91 -21.69 2.68 0.45
C ALA A 91 -21.62 1.19 0.83
N GLY A 92 -21.43 0.87 2.11
CA GLY A 92 -21.45 -0.51 2.60
C GLY A 92 -20.09 -1.15 2.83
N GLY A 93 -19.01 -0.39 2.70
CA GLY A 93 -17.67 -0.84 3.05
C GLY A 93 -17.35 -0.61 4.52
N SER A 94 -16.19 -1.07 4.95
CA SER A 94 -15.73 -0.92 6.33
C SER A 94 -14.29 -0.45 6.38
N ALA A 95 -13.98 0.42 7.34
CA ALA A 95 -12.60 0.83 7.56
C ALA A 95 -11.82 -0.27 8.26
N VAL A 96 -10.62 -0.56 7.78
CA VAL A 96 -9.68 -1.50 8.39
C VAL A 96 -8.51 -0.75 9.02
N LEU A 97 -8.04 0.29 8.35
CA LEU A 97 -7.02 1.19 8.86
C LEU A 97 -7.51 2.62 8.63
N GLU A 98 -7.72 3.36 9.73
CA GLU A 98 -8.07 4.78 9.66
C GLU A 98 -6.90 5.56 9.05
N PRO A 99 -7.14 6.76 8.49
CA PRO A 99 -6.08 7.51 7.82
C PRO A 99 -4.85 7.71 8.71
N VAL A 100 -3.69 7.36 8.18
CA VAL A 100 -2.41 7.51 8.86
C VAL A 100 -1.40 8.14 7.91
N ALA A 101 -0.63 9.13 8.40
CA ALA A 101 0.36 9.83 7.60
C ALA A 101 1.66 9.01 7.53
N ARG A 102 2.36 9.08 6.40
CA ARG A 102 3.75 8.63 6.33
C ARG A 102 4.59 9.45 7.30
N PRO A 103 5.67 8.86 7.85
CA PRO A 103 6.56 9.61 8.77
C PRO A 103 7.12 10.90 8.18
N ASP A 104 7.27 11.01 6.85
CA ASP A 104 7.69 12.25 6.20
C ASP A 104 6.56 13.28 6.08
N GLY A 105 5.32 12.91 6.41
CA GLY A 105 4.18 13.81 6.45
C GLY A 105 3.57 14.18 5.10
N GLN A 106 4.04 13.62 4.00
CA GLN A 106 3.60 14.01 2.65
C GLN A 106 2.43 13.19 2.12
N LEU A 107 2.22 12.00 2.64
CA LEU A 107 1.22 11.05 2.14
C LEU A 107 0.39 10.53 3.28
N VAL A 108 -0.91 10.37 3.04
CA VAL A 108 -1.84 9.71 3.95
C VAL A 108 -2.33 8.43 3.29
N VAL A 109 -2.39 7.36 4.05
CA VAL A 109 -2.94 6.08 3.59
C VAL A 109 -4.03 5.61 4.54
N ALA A 110 -4.94 4.79 4.01
CA ALA A 110 -5.97 4.11 4.78
C ALA A 110 -6.23 2.77 4.11
N ARG A 111 -6.93 1.88 4.80
CA ARG A 111 -7.35 0.60 4.24
C ARG A 111 -8.81 0.36 4.58
N PHE A 112 -9.51 -0.28 3.67
CA PHE A 112 -10.92 -0.61 3.85
C PHE A 112 -11.22 -1.97 3.23
N THR A 113 -12.35 -2.54 3.61
CA THR A 113 -12.92 -3.68 2.89
C THR A 113 -14.15 -3.22 2.14
N ASP A 114 -14.30 -3.74 0.92
CA ASP A 114 -15.50 -3.52 0.12
C ASP A 114 -16.66 -4.39 0.65
N PRO A 115 -17.88 -4.30 0.10
CA PRO A 115 -19.01 -5.09 0.59
C PRO A 115 -18.82 -6.61 0.55
N GLU A 116 -17.88 -7.12 -0.24
CA GLU A 116 -17.54 -8.54 -0.30
C GLU A 116 -16.38 -8.92 0.62
N GLY A 117 -15.78 -7.96 1.32
CA GLY A 117 -14.66 -8.21 2.23
C GLY A 117 -13.28 -8.13 1.58
N ASN A 118 -13.17 -7.65 0.35
CA ASN A 118 -11.87 -7.47 -0.30
C ASN A 118 -11.13 -6.29 0.32
N LEU A 119 -9.86 -6.50 0.66
CA LEU A 119 -9.01 -5.45 1.23
C LEU A 119 -8.45 -4.57 0.12
N VAL A 120 -8.64 -3.27 0.25
CA VAL A 120 -8.15 -2.25 -0.70
C VAL A 120 -7.60 -1.06 0.10
N GLY A 121 -6.59 -0.40 -0.45
CA GLY A 121 -6.00 0.77 0.15
C GLY A 121 -6.45 2.07 -0.50
N LEU A 122 -6.32 3.15 0.25
CA LEU A 122 -6.44 4.54 -0.24
C LEU A 122 -5.13 5.26 -0.01
N ALA A 123 -4.77 6.11 -0.94
CA ALA A 123 -3.59 6.97 -0.80
C ALA A 123 -3.91 8.37 -1.34
N GLY A 124 -3.42 9.37 -0.66
CA GLY A 124 -3.64 10.74 -1.09
C GLY A 124 -2.77 11.72 -0.31
N PRO A 125 -2.87 13.02 -0.66
CA PRO A 125 -2.10 14.06 0.02
C PRO A 125 -2.60 14.24 1.46
N ARG A 126 -1.68 14.69 2.27
CA ARG A 126 -1.99 15.04 3.65
C ARG A 126 -2.82 16.33 3.72
#